data_c0cdf043a8df5e074a385feca1b252fb
#
_entry.id   c0cdf043a8df5e074a385feca1b252fb
#
_cell.length_a   1.000
_cell.length_b   1.000
_cell.length_c   1.000
_cell.angle_alpha   90.00
_cell.angle_beta   90.00
_cell.angle_gamma   90.00
#
_symmetry.space_group_name_H-M   'P 1'
#
loop_
_entity.id
_entity.type
_entity.pdbx_description
1 polymer ?
#
loop_
_entity_poly.entity_id
_entity_poly.type
_entity_poly.pdbx_seq_one_letter_code
_entity_poly.pdbx_strand_id
1 'polypeptide(L)'
;MDIAIYDETDRTNQKHMDLIEQVIISAAKELKLEDNFEVSITIVDNNRIHEINKEYRSIDRPTDVISFAIEDNDDEFEIFFDELDDDIALPRLLGDIFISMDKAEEQAEEFDHSIEREIGFLTVHGFLHLNGYDHQTEEEEKEMFALQDIILEENGLERKK
;
A
#
# COMPACT_ATOMS: atom_id res chain seq x y z
N MET A 1 4.30 6.24 14.15
CA MET A 1 3.64 5.58 13.00
C MET A 1 2.29 6.21 12.80
N ASP A 2 2.07 6.84 11.67
CA ASP A 2 0.83 7.53 11.36
C ASP A 2 0.21 6.95 10.09
N ILE A 3 -0.86 6.18 10.27
CA ILE A 3 -1.55 5.48 9.18
C ILE A 3 -2.94 6.09 9.04
N ALA A 4 -3.16 6.83 7.96
CA ALA A 4 -4.46 7.44 7.65
C ALA A 4 -5.19 6.56 6.63
N ILE A 5 -6.43 6.19 6.94
CA ILE A 5 -7.24 5.33 6.08
C ILE A 5 -8.55 6.05 5.76
N TYR A 6 -8.85 6.16 4.47
CA TYR A 6 -10.05 6.83 3.96
C TYR A 6 -10.83 5.88 3.06
N ASP A 7 -12.14 5.90 3.15
CA ASP A 7 -13.01 5.12 2.26
C ASP A 7 -13.99 6.06 1.56
N GLU A 8 -13.76 6.33 0.28
CA GLU A 8 -14.64 7.16 -0.54
C GLU A 8 -15.89 6.40 -1.02
N THR A 9 -15.88 5.08 -0.88
CA THR A 9 -16.97 4.23 -1.40
C THR A 9 -18.05 3.91 -0.36
N ASP A 10 -17.72 4.07 0.91
CA ASP A 10 -18.59 3.66 2.05
C ASP A 10 -18.94 2.16 2.01
N ARG A 11 -18.04 1.35 1.44
CA ARG A 11 -18.24 -0.10 1.26
C ARG A 11 -17.37 -0.95 2.20
N THR A 12 -16.51 -0.32 3.00
CA THR A 12 -15.70 -1.02 3.99
C THR A 12 -16.32 -0.85 5.38
N ASN A 13 -15.94 -1.74 6.30
CA ASN A 13 -16.38 -1.68 7.69
C ASN A 13 -15.17 -1.51 8.61
N GLN A 14 -15.39 -1.42 9.91
CA GLN A 14 -14.30 -1.25 10.88
C GLN A 14 -13.31 -2.41 10.85
N LYS A 15 -13.79 -3.63 10.61
CA LYS A 15 -12.93 -4.80 10.48
C LYS A 15 -11.92 -4.64 9.33
N HIS A 16 -12.37 -4.12 8.19
CA HIS A 16 -11.50 -3.86 7.04
C HIS A 16 -10.47 -2.77 7.37
N MET A 17 -10.89 -1.71 8.05
CA MET A 17 -9.98 -0.63 8.46
C MET A 17 -8.90 -1.14 9.42
N ASP A 18 -9.29 -1.93 10.42
CA ASP A 18 -8.37 -2.52 11.38
C ASP A 18 -7.38 -3.48 10.70
N LEU A 19 -7.86 -4.24 9.72
CA LEU A 19 -7.04 -5.16 8.95
C LEU A 19 -5.96 -4.43 8.15
N ILE A 20 -6.33 -3.34 7.46
CA ILE A 20 -5.39 -2.52 6.69
C ILE A 20 -4.29 -1.98 7.61
N GLU A 21 -4.68 -1.44 8.76
CA GLU A 21 -3.74 -0.91 9.74
C GLU A 21 -2.77 -1.98 10.23
N GLN A 22 -3.28 -3.15 10.60
CA GLN A 22 -2.46 -4.25 11.11
C GLN A 22 -1.51 -4.81 10.06
N VAL A 23 -1.96 -4.91 8.82
CA VAL A 23 -1.12 -5.37 7.70
C VAL A 23 0.05 -4.41 7.49
N ILE A 24 -0.19 -3.10 7.55
CA ILE A 24 0.87 -2.10 7.41
C ILE A 24 1.86 -2.17 8.59
N ILE A 25 1.36 -2.34 9.80
CA ILE A 25 2.21 -2.49 11.00
C ILE A 25 3.12 -3.73 10.84
N SER A 26 2.54 -4.86 10.42
CA SER A 26 3.31 -6.09 10.18
C SER A 26 4.36 -5.91 9.08
N ALA A 27 3.98 -5.26 7.98
CA ALA A 27 4.90 -4.99 6.88
C ALA A 27 6.05 -4.09 7.34
N ALA A 28 5.76 -3.05 8.11
CA ALA A 28 6.79 -2.16 8.64
C ALA A 28 7.78 -2.91 9.52
N LYS A 29 7.32 -3.86 10.35
CA LYS A 29 8.18 -4.71 11.18
C LYS A 29 9.08 -5.60 10.32
N GLU A 30 8.52 -6.24 9.30
CA GLU A 30 9.29 -7.10 8.40
C GLU A 30 10.37 -6.32 7.65
N LEU A 31 10.08 -5.08 7.27
CA LEU A 31 11.02 -4.21 6.59
C LEU A 31 11.96 -3.48 7.56
N LYS A 32 11.79 -3.67 8.85
CA LYS A 32 12.58 -3.03 9.92
C LYS A 32 12.55 -1.51 9.82
N LEU A 33 11.38 -0.97 9.48
CA LEU A 33 11.18 0.47 9.44
C LEU A 33 11.10 1.06 10.85
N GLU A 34 11.59 2.28 11.00
CA GLU A 34 11.42 3.02 12.24
C GLU A 34 9.96 3.43 12.39
N ASP A 35 9.48 3.57 13.63
CA ASP A 35 8.08 3.88 13.93
C ASP A 35 7.65 5.28 13.47
N ASN A 36 8.58 6.10 13.01
CA ASN A 36 8.32 7.50 12.65
C ASN A 36 8.07 7.65 11.14
N PHE A 37 6.97 7.09 10.65
CA PHE A 37 6.57 7.25 9.24
C PHE A 37 5.08 7.58 9.13
N GLU A 38 4.72 8.18 8.00
CA GLU A 38 3.32 8.48 7.63
C GLU A 38 3.00 7.84 6.29
N VAL A 39 1.81 7.26 6.19
CA VAL A 39 1.28 6.66 4.95
C VAL A 39 -0.23 6.85 4.93
N SER A 40 -0.79 7.08 3.74
CA SER A 40 -2.25 7.12 3.58
C SER A 40 -2.72 6.00 2.65
N ILE A 41 -3.88 5.44 2.98
CA ILE A 41 -4.55 4.44 2.15
C ILE A 41 -5.97 4.93 1.89
N THR A 42 -6.35 5.05 0.62
CA THR A 42 -7.67 5.50 0.22
C THR A 42 -8.36 4.40 -0.60
N ILE A 43 -9.55 4.01 -0.17
CA ILE A 43 -10.39 3.05 -0.88
C ILE A 43 -11.27 3.84 -1.85
N VAL A 44 -11.23 3.48 -3.13
CA VAL A 44 -11.94 4.19 -4.20
C VAL A 44 -12.68 3.17 -5.08
N ASP A 45 -13.53 3.66 -5.99
CA ASP A 45 -14.18 2.82 -6.99
C ASP A 45 -13.36 2.78 -8.29
N ASN A 46 -13.82 1.97 -9.25
CA ASN A 46 -13.15 1.83 -10.54
C ASN A 46 -13.07 3.15 -11.30
N ASN A 47 -14.13 3.95 -11.27
CA ASN A 47 -14.14 5.23 -11.97
C ASN A 47 -13.07 6.18 -11.42
N ARG A 48 -12.95 6.24 -10.11
CA ARG A 48 -11.98 7.12 -9.45
C ARG A 48 -10.55 6.66 -9.71
N ILE A 49 -10.28 5.36 -9.58
CA ILE A 49 -8.92 4.85 -9.80
C ILE A 49 -8.52 4.94 -11.29
N HIS A 50 -9.49 4.82 -12.19
CA HIS A 50 -9.28 5.06 -13.62
C HIS A 50 -8.83 6.51 -13.88
N GLU A 51 -9.52 7.48 -13.27
CA GLU A 51 -9.14 8.89 -13.38
C GLU A 51 -7.72 9.14 -12.86
N ILE A 52 -7.38 8.58 -11.72
CA ILE A 52 -6.06 8.70 -11.10
C ILE A 52 -4.99 8.08 -12.01
N ASN A 53 -5.24 6.91 -12.54
CA ASN A 53 -4.32 6.19 -13.41
C ASN A 53 -4.07 6.97 -14.72
N LYS A 54 -5.12 7.53 -15.28
CA LYS A 54 -5.04 8.34 -16.51
C LYS A 54 -4.29 9.65 -16.27
N GLU A 55 -4.62 10.36 -15.20
CA GLU A 55 -4.04 11.68 -14.89
C GLU A 55 -2.57 11.59 -14.50
N TYR A 56 -2.22 10.65 -13.63
CA TYR A 56 -0.88 10.61 -13.01
C TYR A 56 0.07 9.60 -13.63
N ARG A 57 -0.44 8.58 -14.33
CA ARG A 57 0.38 7.53 -14.94
C ARG A 57 0.21 7.44 -16.45
N SER A 58 -0.67 8.25 -17.02
CA SER A 58 -1.01 8.25 -18.45
C SER A 58 -1.53 6.91 -18.97
N ILE A 59 -2.19 6.14 -18.09
CA ILE A 59 -2.79 4.84 -18.43
C ILE A 59 -4.31 4.99 -18.36
N ASP A 60 -4.98 4.87 -19.51
CA ASP A 60 -6.43 5.09 -19.64
C ASP A 60 -7.21 3.82 -19.36
N ARG A 61 -7.14 3.33 -18.11
CA ARG A 61 -7.88 2.15 -17.64
C ARG A 61 -7.86 2.10 -16.12
N PRO A 62 -8.83 1.43 -15.48
CA PRO A 62 -8.77 1.18 -14.05
C PRO A 62 -7.71 0.13 -13.72
N THR A 63 -7.27 0.11 -12.47
CA THR A 63 -6.36 -0.90 -11.94
C THR A 63 -6.82 -1.27 -10.54
N ASP A 64 -6.15 -2.23 -9.90
CA ASP A 64 -6.51 -2.68 -8.56
C ASP A 64 -5.89 -1.80 -7.45
N VAL A 65 -4.64 -1.43 -7.60
CA VAL A 65 -3.91 -0.63 -6.61
C VAL A 65 -2.92 0.30 -7.31
N ILE A 66 -2.80 1.53 -6.79
CA ILE A 66 -1.80 2.51 -7.24
C ILE A 66 -1.10 3.03 -5.99
N SER A 67 0.22 3.10 -6.05
CA SER A 67 1.01 3.70 -4.98
C SER A 67 1.85 4.85 -5.52
N PHE A 68 1.90 5.95 -4.75
CA PHE A 68 2.70 7.12 -5.07
C PHE A 68 3.70 7.35 -3.95
N ALA A 69 4.98 7.08 -4.22
CA ALA A 69 6.05 7.32 -3.26
C ALA A 69 6.44 8.80 -3.27
N ILE A 70 6.39 9.43 -2.11
CA ILE A 70 6.72 10.86 -1.98
C ILE A 70 8.22 11.08 -2.08
N GLU A 71 9.04 10.16 -1.58
CA GLU A 71 10.49 10.32 -1.51
C GLU A 71 11.24 10.22 -2.84
N ASP A 72 10.61 9.61 -3.87
CA ASP A 72 11.31 9.33 -5.14
C ASP A 72 11.49 10.54 -6.05
N ASN A 73 10.83 11.67 -5.78
CA ASN A 73 10.74 12.77 -6.73
C ASN A 73 11.13 14.14 -6.20
N ASP A 74 11.74 14.22 -5.00
CA ASP A 74 11.92 15.54 -4.40
C ASP A 74 13.32 15.76 -3.84
N ASP A 75 14.27 16.10 -4.73
CA ASP A 75 15.62 16.52 -4.34
C ASP A 75 15.59 17.76 -3.45
N GLU A 76 14.61 18.64 -3.65
CA GLU A 76 14.40 19.83 -2.81
C GLU A 76 13.99 19.44 -1.39
N PHE A 77 13.22 18.38 -1.26
CA PHE A 77 12.75 17.88 0.03
C PHE A 77 13.90 17.28 0.84
N GLU A 78 14.81 16.56 0.17
CA GLU A 78 16.01 16.01 0.83
C GLU A 78 16.93 17.13 1.33
N ILE A 79 17.12 18.16 0.52
CA ILE A 79 17.93 19.33 0.91
C ILE A 79 17.32 20.02 2.14
N PHE A 80 16.01 20.14 2.17
CA PHE A 80 15.29 20.73 3.32
C PHE A 80 15.53 19.92 4.61
N PHE A 81 15.51 18.59 4.54
CA PHE A 81 15.77 17.72 5.68
C PHE A 81 17.21 17.82 6.16
N ASP A 82 18.17 17.94 5.23
CA ASP A 82 19.58 18.08 5.58
C ASP A 82 19.90 19.39 6.31
N GLU A 83 19.10 20.42 6.10
CA GLU A 83 19.24 21.72 6.76
C GLU A 83 18.61 21.76 8.14
N LEU A 84 17.79 20.76 8.49
CA LEU A 84 17.13 20.71 9.79
C LEU A 84 18.07 20.18 10.86
N ASP A 85 17.88 20.69 12.08
CA ASP A 85 18.62 20.27 13.25
C ASP A 85 18.40 18.75 13.49
N ASP A 86 19.49 18.01 13.72
CA ASP A 86 19.43 16.57 13.99
C ASP A 86 18.56 16.20 15.20
N ASP A 87 18.25 17.17 16.07
CA ASP A 87 17.38 16.98 17.23
C ASP A 87 15.89 16.97 16.87
N ILE A 88 15.53 17.30 15.62
CA ILE A 88 14.12 17.29 15.18
C ILE A 88 13.82 15.97 14.51
N ALA A 89 13.07 15.10 15.21
CA ALA A 89 12.59 13.84 14.64
C ALA A 89 11.39 14.11 13.73
N LEU A 90 11.64 14.30 12.43
CA LEU A 90 10.57 14.48 11.45
C LEU A 90 10.07 13.12 10.96
N PRO A 91 8.74 12.96 10.77
CA PRO A 91 8.21 11.71 10.24
C PRO A 91 8.65 11.53 8.79
N ARG A 92 8.96 10.29 8.43
CA ARG A 92 9.25 9.91 7.07
C ARG A 92 7.93 9.76 6.31
N LEU A 93 7.73 10.56 5.26
CA LEU A 93 6.53 10.50 4.44
C LEU A 93 6.71 9.43 3.36
N LEU A 94 6.04 8.29 3.51
CA LEU A 94 6.16 7.19 2.56
C LEU A 94 5.37 7.44 1.28
N GLY A 95 4.13 7.90 1.41
CA GLY A 95 3.30 8.20 0.26
C GLY A 95 1.85 7.80 0.42
N ASP A 96 1.19 7.61 -0.72
CA ASP A 96 -0.24 7.33 -0.79
C ASP A 96 -0.49 6.03 -1.55
N ILE A 97 -1.47 5.24 -1.05
CA ILE A 97 -1.92 4.01 -1.69
C ILE A 97 -3.42 4.17 -1.98
N PHE A 98 -3.81 3.91 -3.24
CA PHE A 98 -5.21 3.91 -3.66
C PHE A 98 -5.60 2.49 -4.06
N ILE A 99 -6.68 1.98 -3.48
CA ILE A 99 -7.17 0.61 -3.71
C ILE A 99 -8.58 0.68 -4.29
N SER A 100 -8.81 0.00 -5.43
CA SER A 100 -10.15 -0.10 -5.99
C SER A 100 -10.95 -1.19 -5.29
N MET A 101 -12.03 -0.80 -4.62
CA MET A 101 -12.93 -1.77 -3.98
C MET A 101 -13.61 -2.67 -5.01
N ASP A 102 -13.96 -2.12 -6.17
CA ASP A 102 -14.55 -2.90 -7.27
C ASP A 102 -13.60 -4.02 -7.73
N LYS A 103 -12.33 -3.69 -7.93
CA LYS A 103 -11.32 -4.68 -8.32
C LYS A 103 -11.05 -5.69 -7.21
N ALA A 104 -11.04 -5.24 -5.96
CA ALA A 104 -10.86 -6.13 -4.81
C ALA A 104 -11.98 -7.17 -4.75
N GLU A 105 -13.22 -6.76 -4.92
CA GLU A 105 -14.37 -7.68 -4.95
C GLU A 105 -14.30 -8.63 -6.15
N GLU A 106 -14.00 -8.10 -7.32
CA GLU A 106 -13.86 -8.88 -8.55
C GLU A 106 -12.77 -9.94 -8.43
N GLN A 107 -11.60 -9.57 -7.93
CA GLN A 107 -10.48 -10.50 -7.76
C GLN A 107 -10.72 -11.52 -6.66
N ALA A 108 -11.37 -11.13 -5.57
CA ALA A 108 -11.74 -12.05 -4.49
C ALA A 108 -12.65 -13.16 -5.04
N GLU A 109 -13.64 -12.80 -5.85
CA GLU A 109 -14.54 -13.76 -6.47
C GLU A 109 -13.79 -14.64 -7.49
N GLU A 110 -12.97 -14.03 -8.36
CA GLU A 110 -12.23 -14.74 -9.41
C GLU A 110 -11.27 -15.78 -8.84
N PHE A 111 -10.57 -15.45 -7.76
CA PHE A 111 -9.55 -16.31 -7.16
C PHE A 111 -10.07 -17.13 -5.98
N ASP A 112 -11.36 -17.06 -5.69
CA ASP A 112 -12.01 -17.76 -4.58
C ASP A 112 -11.34 -17.44 -3.22
N HIS A 113 -11.11 -16.16 -2.98
CA HIS A 113 -10.59 -15.63 -1.72
C HIS A 113 -11.65 -14.82 -0.99
N SER A 114 -11.44 -14.60 0.31
CA SER A 114 -12.24 -13.62 1.03
C SER A 114 -11.88 -12.20 0.58
N ILE A 115 -12.82 -11.26 0.73
CA ILE A 115 -12.56 -9.85 0.44
C ILE A 115 -11.46 -9.30 1.37
N GLU A 116 -11.41 -9.78 2.61
CA GLU A 116 -10.40 -9.41 3.59
C GLU A 116 -8.99 -9.78 3.09
N ARG A 117 -8.85 -10.98 2.54
CA ARG A 117 -7.57 -11.43 1.99
C ARG A 117 -7.14 -10.55 0.82
N GLU A 118 -8.07 -10.21 -0.06
CA GLU A 118 -7.76 -9.37 -1.23
C GLU A 118 -7.36 -7.96 -0.81
N ILE A 119 -8.10 -7.37 0.13
CA ILE A 119 -7.75 -6.05 0.68
C ILE A 119 -6.37 -6.09 1.32
N GLY A 120 -6.09 -7.13 2.10
CA GLY A 120 -4.77 -7.32 2.72
C GLY A 120 -3.66 -7.45 1.69
N PHE A 121 -3.89 -8.24 0.65
CA PHE A 121 -2.93 -8.43 -0.44
C PHE A 121 -2.61 -7.11 -1.16
N LEU A 122 -3.64 -6.35 -1.52
CA LEU A 122 -3.46 -5.07 -2.23
C LEU A 122 -2.76 -4.03 -1.34
N THR A 123 -3.07 -4.04 -0.05
CA THR A 123 -2.42 -3.16 0.92
C THR A 123 -0.92 -3.45 1.05
N VAL A 124 -0.56 -4.72 1.23
CA VAL A 124 0.84 -5.16 1.32
C VAL A 124 1.58 -4.81 0.02
N HIS A 125 0.97 -5.13 -1.10
CA HIS A 125 1.57 -4.90 -2.42
C HIS A 125 1.90 -3.42 -2.63
N GLY A 126 0.93 -2.54 -2.36
CA GLY A 126 1.13 -1.09 -2.47
C GLY A 126 2.17 -0.57 -1.48
N PHE A 127 2.16 -1.08 -0.25
CA PHE A 127 3.12 -0.66 0.78
C PHE A 127 4.55 -1.08 0.43
N LEU A 128 4.74 -2.29 -0.10
CA LEU A 128 6.06 -2.75 -0.55
C LEU A 128 6.58 -1.88 -1.70
N HIS A 129 5.72 -1.51 -2.64
CA HIS A 129 6.12 -0.59 -3.71
C HIS A 129 6.55 0.77 -3.18
N LEU A 130 5.89 1.30 -2.14
CA LEU A 130 6.30 2.55 -1.51
C LEU A 130 7.71 2.47 -0.91
N ASN A 131 8.13 1.26 -0.54
CA ASN A 131 9.44 1.02 0.06
C ASN A 131 10.49 0.53 -0.95
N GLY A 132 10.20 0.68 -2.25
CA GLY A 132 11.16 0.40 -3.31
C GLY A 132 11.14 -1.02 -3.86
N TYR A 133 10.27 -1.90 -3.39
CA TYR A 133 10.15 -3.25 -3.93
C TYR A 133 9.40 -3.20 -5.27
N ASP A 134 9.84 -4.00 -6.21
CA ASP A 134 9.25 -4.06 -7.54
C ASP A 134 9.25 -5.50 -8.02
N HIS A 135 8.66 -5.76 -9.20
CA HIS A 135 8.58 -7.09 -9.79
C HIS A 135 8.92 -7.08 -11.29
N GLN A 136 9.88 -6.23 -11.67
CA GLN A 136 10.34 -6.12 -13.06
C GLN A 136 11.29 -7.26 -13.46
N THR A 137 12.01 -7.85 -12.50
CA THR A 137 12.87 -9.01 -12.74
C THR A 137 12.36 -10.21 -11.95
N GLU A 138 12.77 -11.44 -12.35
CA GLU A 138 12.40 -12.65 -11.62
C GLU A 138 12.87 -12.63 -10.16
N GLU A 139 14.06 -12.11 -9.91
CA GLU A 139 14.62 -12.03 -8.56
C GLU A 139 13.84 -11.05 -7.69
N GLU A 140 13.50 -9.87 -8.23
CA GLU A 140 12.70 -8.87 -7.55
C GLU A 140 11.31 -9.41 -7.24
N GLU A 141 10.69 -10.10 -8.21
CA GLU A 141 9.38 -10.70 -8.05
C GLU A 141 9.37 -11.74 -6.93
N LYS A 142 10.34 -12.62 -6.90
CA LYS A 142 10.46 -13.65 -5.85
C LYS A 142 10.62 -13.03 -4.47
N GLU A 143 11.46 -12.01 -4.34
CA GLU A 143 11.70 -11.33 -3.09
C GLU A 143 10.44 -10.64 -2.60
N MET A 144 9.75 -9.91 -3.48
CA MET A 144 8.52 -9.20 -3.15
C MET A 144 7.40 -10.15 -2.74
N PHE A 145 7.16 -11.22 -3.51
CA PHE A 145 6.12 -12.19 -3.21
C PHE A 145 6.41 -13.00 -1.94
N ALA A 146 7.67 -13.30 -1.66
CA ALA A 146 8.06 -13.97 -0.42
C ALA A 146 7.71 -13.10 0.79
N LEU A 147 7.99 -11.80 0.73
CA LEU A 147 7.63 -10.86 1.78
C LEU A 147 6.12 -10.73 1.93
N GLN A 148 5.38 -10.65 0.82
CA GLN A 148 3.93 -10.58 0.83
C GLN A 148 3.33 -11.81 1.55
N ASP A 149 3.81 -13.01 1.22
CA ASP A 149 3.33 -14.24 1.83
C ASP A 149 3.57 -14.26 3.35
N ILE A 150 4.76 -13.85 3.79
CA ILE A 150 5.09 -13.78 5.22
C ILE A 150 4.14 -12.82 5.95
N ILE A 151 3.96 -11.63 5.40
CA ILE A 151 3.11 -10.60 6.02
C ILE A 151 1.66 -11.06 6.06
N LEU A 152 1.16 -11.67 4.99
CA LEU A 152 -0.21 -12.18 4.94
C LEU A 152 -0.42 -13.32 5.93
N GLU A 153 0.52 -14.25 6.04
CA GLU A 153 0.46 -15.35 7.02
C GLU A 153 0.41 -14.82 8.46
N GLU A 154 1.20 -13.80 8.77
CA GLU A 154 1.21 -13.19 10.10
C GLU A 154 -0.15 -12.59 10.49
N ASN A 155 -0.97 -12.25 9.50
CA ASN A 155 -2.29 -11.66 9.70
C ASN A 155 -3.45 -12.64 9.44
N GLY A 156 -3.14 -13.92 9.32
CA GLY A 156 -4.16 -14.96 9.10
C GLY A 156 -4.78 -14.92 7.70
N LEU A 157 -4.07 -14.35 6.74
CA LEU A 157 -4.55 -14.17 5.36
C LEU A 157 -3.82 -15.07 4.37
N GLU A 158 -3.32 -16.19 4.83
CA GLU A 158 -2.60 -17.14 3.99
C GLU A 158 -3.49 -17.75 2.91
N ARG A 159 -2.86 -18.21 1.81
CA ARG A 159 -3.59 -18.86 0.73
C ARG A 159 -4.19 -20.18 1.21
N LYS A 160 -5.46 -20.37 0.90
CA LYS A 160 -6.10 -21.68 1.09
C LYS A 160 -5.53 -22.62 0.02
N LYS A 161 -5.02 -23.73 0.48
CA LYS A 161 -4.59 -24.80 -0.44
C LYS A 161 -5.78 -25.61 -0.91
#